data_8c11a05529b3c3a894fc0216292bf68f
#
_entry.id   8c11a05529b3c3a894fc0216292bf68f
#
_cell.length_a   1.000
_cell.length_b   1.000
_cell.length_c   1.000
_cell.angle_alpha   90.00
_cell.angle_beta   90.00
_cell.angle_gamma   90.00
#
_symmetry.space_group_name_H-M   'P 1'
#
loop_
_entity.id
_entity.type
_entity.pdbx_description
1 polymer ?
#
loop_
_entity_poly.entity_id
_entity_poly.type
_entity_poly.pdbx_seq_one_letter_code
_entity_poly.pdbx_strand_id
1 'polypeptide(L)'
;MMATLFWLCMAIVVYTYVGYGIVLYLLVFVKRLATKAKPLADITDDRLPEVTLMVCAYNEEDIIAEKMDNTRRLDYPSDRLHLVWVTDGSNDNTNVLLSAYPEVKVIYSPERRGKAAALKHGIKEIDTEIVMMTDANTMLNPEAVREVARLMQDPTVGCVSGEKKVMARSDSDEAAQGEGLYWKYESTLKRLDSELYSAMGAAGELCVIRRQLMTDIPDDTLLDDFIISMEIVKKGYKIAYTSNAYAMEYGSADLHEESKRKRRIAAGGLQSCWRLRSLMNPLRHPVVAFQFVSHRVLRWTITPVCLFALVPLNTLLVLSGEGIVYTIIWILQILFYASAAAGVRISKYFIFMNLNVFRGMAYLFNNSTGMWEKAKRA
;
A
#
# COMPACT_ATOMS: atom_id res chain seq x y z
N MET A 1 15.91 -19.00 -30.07
CA MET A 1 14.82 -19.18 -29.07
C MET A 1 15.26 -18.77 -27.65
N MET A 2 16.36 -19.30 -27.12
CA MET A 2 16.84 -18.99 -25.75
C MET A 2 17.23 -17.52 -25.60
N ALA A 3 17.97 -16.93 -26.54
CA ALA A 3 18.31 -15.51 -26.55
C ALA A 3 17.06 -14.61 -26.61
N THR A 4 16.06 -14.98 -27.41
CA THR A 4 14.79 -14.22 -27.45
C THR A 4 14.08 -14.23 -26.11
N LEU A 5 14.00 -15.38 -25.42
CA LEU A 5 13.39 -15.50 -24.10
C LEU A 5 14.17 -14.68 -23.05
N PHE A 6 15.50 -14.71 -23.10
CA PHE A 6 16.35 -13.89 -22.23
C PHE A 6 16.05 -12.40 -22.40
N TRP A 7 16.04 -11.88 -23.64
CA TRP A 7 15.76 -10.47 -23.87
C TRP A 7 14.33 -10.07 -23.54
N LEU A 8 13.36 -10.97 -23.73
CA LEU A 8 11.99 -10.74 -23.29
C LEU A 8 11.89 -10.62 -21.77
N CYS A 9 12.50 -11.54 -21.02
CA CYS A 9 12.55 -11.47 -19.57
C CYS A 9 13.28 -10.19 -19.10
N MET A 10 14.40 -9.84 -19.73
CA MET A 10 15.15 -8.62 -19.43
C MET A 10 14.29 -7.37 -19.66
N ALA A 11 13.60 -7.29 -20.78
CA ALA A 11 12.72 -6.17 -21.10
C ALA A 11 11.60 -6.01 -20.06
N ILE A 12 10.97 -7.13 -19.65
CA ILE A 12 9.92 -7.11 -18.61
C ILE A 12 10.48 -6.60 -17.29
N VAL A 13 11.64 -7.11 -16.85
CA VAL A 13 12.25 -6.69 -15.57
C VAL A 13 12.64 -5.22 -15.60
N VAL A 14 13.35 -4.77 -16.65
CA VAL A 14 13.77 -3.38 -16.80
C VAL A 14 12.56 -2.46 -16.91
N TYR A 15 11.55 -2.83 -17.71
CA TYR A 15 10.33 -2.05 -17.82
C TYR A 15 9.64 -1.87 -16.46
N THR A 16 9.45 -2.96 -15.74
CA THR A 16 8.70 -2.93 -14.47
C THR A 16 9.36 -2.07 -13.39
N TYR A 17 10.68 -2.15 -13.27
CA TYR A 17 11.39 -1.45 -12.18
C TYR A 17 11.93 -0.07 -12.56
N VAL A 18 12.16 0.19 -13.84
CA VAL A 18 12.74 1.46 -14.31
C VAL A 18 11.87 2.09 -15.39
N GLY A 19 11.56 1.32 -16.43
CA GLY A 19 10.88 1.81 -17.64
C GLY A 19 9.52 2.41 -17.35
N TYR A 20 8.72 1.75 -16.49
CA TYR A 20 7.41 2.29 -16.09
C TYR A 20 7.52 3.67 -15.46
N GLY A 21 8.43 3.86 -14.52
CA GLY A 21 8.64 5.17 -13.87
C GLY A 21 9.01 6.26 -14.87
N ILE A 22 9.86 5.94 -15.86
CA ILE A 22 10.25 6.88 -16.92
C ILE A 22 9.05 7.22 -17.81
N VAL A 23 8.33 6.20 -18.30
CA VAL A 23 7.14 6.40 -19.15
C VAL A 23 6.08 7.22 -18.42
N LEU A 24 5.82 6.88 -17.15
CA LEU A 24 4.86 7.59 -16.31
C LEU A 24 5.26 9.06 -16.13
N TYR A 25 6.53 9.33 -15.85
CA TYR A 25 7.04 10.70 -15.73
C TYR A 25 6.85 11.49 -17.02
N LEU A 26 7.18 10.90 -18.18
CA LEU A 26 6.99 11.55 -19.48
C LEU A 26 5.50 11.84 -19.77
N LEU A 27 4.59 10.89 -19.48
CA LEU A 27 3.16 11.09 -19.66
C LEU A 27 2.63 12.22 -18.75
N VAL A 28 3.07 12.26 -17.50
CA VAL A 28 2.71 13.34 -16.57
C VAL A 28 3.29 14.68 -17.03
N PHE A 29 4.53 14.69 -17.51
CA PHE A 29 5.16 15.90 -18.07
C PHE A 29 4.34 16.46 -19.25
N VAL A 30 3.97 15.61 -20.20
CA VAL A 30 3.12 16.01 -21.35
C VAL A 30 1.76 16.52 -20.85
N LYS A 31 1.14 15.84 -19.89
CA LYS A 31 -0.12 16.28 -19.29
C LYS A 31 0.02 17.66 -18.65
N ARG A 32 1.10 17.95 -17.92
CA ARG A 32 1.37 19.26 -17.30
C ARG A 32 1.50 20.39 -18.34
N LEU A 33 2.08 20.09 -19.50
CA LEU A 33 2.18 21.04 -20.62
C LEU A 33 0.80 21.30 -21.25
N ALA A 34 -0.03 20.28 -21.37
CA ALA A 34 -1.35 20.36 -22.00
C ALA A 34 -2.44 20.91 -21.08
N THR A 35 -2.30 20.76 -19.77
CA THR A 35 -3.35 21.09 -18.79
C THR A 35 -2.78 21.91 -17.65
N LYS A 36 -3.26 23.15 -17.48
CA LYS A 36 -2.97 23.92 -16.27
C LYS A 36 -3.72 23.29 -15.10
N ALA A 37 -3.00 22.75 -14.13
CA ALA A 37 -3.62 22.26 -12.90
C ALA A 37 -4.33 23.44 -12.20
N LYS A 38 -5.62 23.28 -11.94
CA LYS A 38 -6.35 24.23 -11.10
C LYS A 38 -6.07 23.84 -9.65
N PRO A 39 -5.38 24.68 -8.86
CA PRO A 39 -5.13 24.37 -7.46
C PRO A 39 -6.50 24.25 -6.75
N LEU A 40 -6.64 23.23 -5.94
CA LEU A 40 -7.76 23.14 -5.02
C LEU A 40 -7.63 24.27 -4.01
N ALA A 41 -8.72 24.99 -3.78
CA ALA A 41 -8.75 26.07 -2.81
C ALA A 41 -8.57 25.50 -1.39
N ASP A 42 -7.96 26.29 -0.51
CA ASP A 42 -7.97 25.98 0.90
C ASP A 42 -9.39 26.03 1.46
N ILE A 43 -9.70 25.15 2.37
CA ILE A 43 -11.01 25.10 3.02
C ILE A 43 -10.96 25.92 4.29
N THR A 44 -11.86 26.86 4.44
CA THR A 44 -12.10 27.57 5.71
C THR A 44 -12.84 26.65 6.72
N ASP A 45 -12.65 26.89 7.99
CA ASP A 45 -13.19 26.02 9.07
C ASP A 45 -14.71 25.83 9.00
N ASP A 46 -15.44 26.84 8.56
CA ASP A 46 -16.90 26.81 8.38
C ASP A 46 -17.36 25.85 7.27
N ARG A 47 -16.46 25.51 6.33
CA ARG A 47 -16.76 24.63 5.18
C ARG A 47 -16.14 23.23 5.31
N LEU A 48 -15.41 22.97 6.38
CA LEU A 48 -14.84 21.64 6.59
C LEU A 48 -15.96 20.59 6.72
N PRO A 49 -15.87 19.44 6.02
CA PRO A 49 -16.86 18.37 6.15
C PRO A 49 -16.74 17.65 7.49
N GLU A 50 -17.77 16.92 7.87
CA GLU A 50 -17.65 15.94 8.96
C GLU A 50 -16.87 14.73 8.49
N VAL A 51 -15.89 14.31 9.31
CA VAL A 51 -15.02 13.18 9.05
C VAL A 51 -15.08 12.21 10.22
N THR A 52 -15.21 10.93 9.94
CA THR A 52 -15.01 9.90 10.97
C THR A 52 -13.61 9.31 10.82
N LEU A 53 -12.80 9.42 11.88
CA LEU A 53 -11.56 8.67 12.03
C LEU A 53 -11.88 7.31 12.63
N MET A 54 -11.77 6.26 11.81
CA MET A 54 -12.06 4.89 12.19
C MET A 54 -10.76 4.10 12.38
N VAL A 55 -10.60 3.52 13.56
CA VAL A 55 -9.47 2.66 13.95
C VAL A 55 -9.96 1.25 14.18
N CYS A 56 -9.41 0.27 13.46
CA CYS A 56 -9.64 -1.14 13.73
C CYS A 56 -8.57 -1.68 14.68
N ALA A 57 -8.97 -2.36 15.75
CA ALA A 57 -8.10 -2.85 16.80
C ALA A 57 -8.33 -4.31 17.14
N TYR A 58 -7.24 -5.04 17.37
CA TYR A 58 -7.23 -6.38 17.95
C TYR A 58 -6.03 -6.50 18.88
N ASN A 59 -6.30 -6.53 20.22
CA ASN A 59 -5.26 -6.62 21.26
C ASN A 59 -4.22 -5.50 21.15
N GLU A 60 -4.68 -4.25 21.26
CA GLU A 60 -3.87 -3.05 21.08
C GLU A 60 -3.73 -2.23 22.38
N GLU A 61 -3.86 -2.87 23.57
CA GLU A 61 -3.83 -2.19 24.88
C GLU A 61 -2.61 -1.28 25.06
N ASP A 62 -1.45 -1.68 24.53
CA ASP A 62 -0.18 -0.98 24.68
C ASP A 62 -0.13 0.38 23.95
N ILE A 63 -0.94 0.57 22.90
CA ILE A 63 -0.83 1.74 22.01
C ILE A 63 -1.98 2.75 22.15
N ILE A 64 -3.06 2.38 22.85
CA ILE A 64 -4.27 3.22 22.93
C ILE A 64 -3.94 4.64 23.41
N ALA A 65 -3.18 4.77 24.50
CA ALA A 65 -2.87 6.09 25.07
C ALA A 65 -2.11 6.97 24.05
N GLU A 66 -1.09 6.43 23.40
CA GLU A 66 -0.30 7.15 22.39
C GLU A 66 -1.16 7.52 21.19
N LYS A 67 -2.01 6.60 20.71
CA LYS A 67 -2.92 6.86 19.58
C LYS A 67 -3.95 7.93 19.93
N MET A 68 -4.51 7.91 21.11
CA MET A 68 -5.47 8.93 21.56
C MET A 68 -4.81 10.31 21.72
N ASP A 69 -3.60 10.37 22.28
CA ASP A 69 -2.82 11.61 22.33
C ASP A 69 -2.49 12.15 20.94
N ASN A 70 -2.13 11.30 20.00
CA ASN A 70 -1.92 11.70 18.62
C ASN A 70 -3.21 12.23 17.98
N THR A 71 -4.33 11.54 18.20
CA THR A 71 -5.63 11.93 17.64
C THR A 71 -6.09 13.29 18.14
N ARG A 72 -5.89 13.58 19.45
CA ARG A 72 -6.23 14.88 20.06
C ARG A 72 -5.40 16.06 19.55
N ARG A 73 -4.24 15.77 18.92
CA ARG A 73 -3.36 16.79 18.33
C ARG A 73 -3.68 17.07 16.85
N LEU A 74 -4.67 16.39 16.28
CA LEU A 74 -5.08 16.65 14.90
C LEU A 74 -5.71 18.04 14.77
N ASP A 75 -5.24 18.81 13.80
CA ASP A 75 -5.78 20.14 13.49
C ASP A 75 -7.08 20.04 12.71
N TYR A 76 -8.17 19.78 13.46
CA TYR A 76 -9.52 19.70 12.91
C TYR A 76 -10.54 20.08 13.98
N PRO A 77 -11.64 20.78 13.62
CA PRO A 77 -12.70 21.13 14.58
C PRO A 77 -13.26 19.88 15.28
N SER A 78 -13.29 19.90 16.60
CA SER A 78 -13.69 18.72 17.41
C SER A 78 -15.17 18.34 17.23
N ASP A 79 -16.01 19.27 16.85
CA ASP A 79 -17.43 19.05 16.52
C ASP A 79 -17.62 18.40 15.12
N ARG A 80 -16.56 18.32 14.30
CA ARG A 80 -16.58 17.76 12.95
C ARG A 80 -15.68 16.51 12.76
N LEU A 81 -14.93 16.14 13.82
CA LEU A 81 -14.10 14.93 13.83
C LEU A 81 -14.68 13.90 14.79
N HIS A 82 -15.27 12.85 14.24
CA HIS A 82 -15.85 11.76 15.02
C HIS A 82 -14.85 10.62 15.14
N LEU A 83 -14.70 10.11 16.37
CA LEU A 83 -13.74 9.02 16.65
C LEU A 83 -14.48 7.71 16.85
N VAL A 84 -14.12 6.71 16.02
CA VAL A 84 -14.71 5.37 16.07
C VAL A 84 -13.60 4.33 16.20
N TRP A 85 -13.69 3.49 17.20
CA TRP A 85 -12.83 2.31 17.32
C TRP A 85 -13.65 1.05 17.15
N VAL A 86 -13.19 0.17 16.26
CA VAL A 86 -13.82 -1.13 16.01
C VAL A 86 -12.91 -2.21 16.56
N THR A 87 -13.35 -2.88 17.62
CA THR A 87 -12.59 -3.96 18.25
C THR A 87 -13.10 -5.31 17.79
N ASP A 88 -12.20 -6.16 17.29
CA ASP A 88 -12.51 -7.45 16.64
C ASP A 88 -12.03 -8.62 17.51
N GLY A 89 -12.84 -8.97 18.55
CA GLY A 89 -12.54 -10.07 19.43
C GLY A 89 -11.33 -9.89 20.34
N SER A 90 -11.01 -8.63 20.73
CA SER A 90 -9.93 -8.35 21.68
C SER A 90 -10.18 -9.01 23.03
N ASN A 91 -9.17 -9.69 23.55
CA ASN A 91 -9.20 -10.43 24.81
C ASN A 91 -8.20 -9.90 25.86
N ASP A 92 -7.56 -8.76 25.57
CA ASP A 92 -6.76 -7.96 26.49
C ASP A 92 -7.55 -6.77 27.06
N ASN A 93 -6.89 -5.77 27.66
CA ASN A 93 -7.53 -4.59 28.22
C ASN A 93 -7.95 -3.53 27.19
N THR A 94 -7.85 -3.80 25.87
CA THR A 94 -8.17 -2.83 24.80
C THR A 94 -9.55 -2.18 25.03
N ASN A 95 -10.60 -2.97 25.27
CA ASN A 95 -11.97 -2.44 25.44
C ASN A 95 -12.12 -1.65 26.75
N VAL A 96 -11.46 -2.11 27.81
CA VAL A 96 -11.49 -1.43 29.12
C VAL A 96 -10.81 -0.07 29.03
N LEU A 97 -9.65 0.00 28.40
CA LEU A 97 -8.91 1.24 28.21
C LEU A 97 -9.67 2.24 27.32
N LEU A 98 -10.28 1.77 26.23
CA LEU A 98 -11.10 2.63 25.37
C LEU A 98 -12.31 3.23 26.08
N SER A 99 -12.89 2.54 27.05
CA SER A 99 -14.03 3.07 27.83
C SER A 99 -13.69 4.31 28.68
N ALA A 100 -12.39 4.58 28.90
CA ALA A 100 -11.93 5.79 29.58
C ALA A 100 -11.93 7.05 28.69
N TYR A 101 -12.23 6.92 27.40
CA TYR A 101 -12.27 8.00 26.41
C TYR A 101 -13.71 8.28 25.97
N PRO A 102 -14.45 9.18 26.62
CA PRO A 102 -15.88 9.43 26.35
C PRO A 102 -16.13 9.98 24.94
N GLU A 103 -15.12 10.56 24.30
CA GLU A 103 -15.18 11.07 22.92
C GLU A 103 -15.14 9.96 21.86
N VAL A 104 -14.88 8.70 22.24
CA VAL A 104 -14.73 7.58 21.35
C VAL A 104 -15.99 6.72 21.30
N LYS A 105 -16.57 6.53 20.12
CA LYS A 105 -17.59 5.49 19.90
C LYS A 105 -16.86 4.15 19.71
N VAL A 106 -17.03 3.22 20.65
CA VAL A 106 -16.48 1.86 20.55
C VAL A 106 -17.54 0.92 19.94
N ILE A 107 -17.19 0.29 18.83
CA ILE A 107 -17.97 -0.76 18.18
C ILE A 107 -17.30 -2.09 18.48
N TYR A 108 -17.92 -2.87 19.36
CA TYR A 108 -17.37 -4.13 19.86
C TYR A 108 -17.93 -5.33 19.08
N SER A 109 -17.04 -6.21 18.63
CA SER A 109 -17.37 -7.55 18.14
C SER A 109 -16.79 -8.59 19.11
N PRO A 110 -17.60 -9.49 19.69
CA PRO A 110 -17.10 -10.50 20.63
C PRO A 110 -16.27 -11.59 19.92
N GLU A 111 -16.54 -11.83 18.66
CA GLU A 111 -15.85 -12.83 17.85
C GLU A 111 -14.83 -12.18 16.92
N ARG A 112 -13.65 -12.79 16.84
CA ARG A 112 -12.61 -12.37 15.91
C ARG A 112 -12.95 -12.84 14.49
N ARG A 113 -13.24 -11.88 13.61
CA ARG A 113 -13.62 -12.13 12.20
C ARG A 113 -12.62 -11.58 11.18
N GLY A 114 -11.61 -10.84 11.64
CA GLY A 114 -10.58 -10.26 10.82
C GLY A 114 -10.86 -8.81 10.39
N LYS A 115 -9.80 -8.12 9.90
CA LYS A 115 -9.85 -6.68 9.60
C LYS A 115 -10.92 -6.31 8.57
N ALA A 116 -11.08 -7.11 7.51
CA ALA A 116 -12.11 -6.85 6.50
C ALA A 116 -13.53 -6.85 7.08
N ALA A 117 -13.84 -7.79 7.99
CA ALA A 117 -15.11 -7.85 8.68
C ALA A 117 -15.29 -6.68 9.66
N ALA A 118 -14.25 -6.32 10.40
CA ALA A 118 -14.25 -5.18 11.31
C ALA A 118 -14.50 -3.85 10.56
N LEU A 119 -13.83 -3.63 9.42
CA LEU A 119 -14.06 -2.46 8.55
C LEU A 119 -15.51 -2.39 8.07
N LYS A 120 -16.06 -3.50 7.58
CA LYS A 120 -17.46 -3.56 7.13
C LYS A 120 -18.44 -3.28 8.26
N HIS A 121 -18.17 -3.80 9.46
CA HIS A 121 -18.99 -3.55 10.64
C HIS A 121 -18.94 -2.07 11.04
N GLY A 122 -17.75 -1.50 11.15
CA GLY A 122 -17.57 -0.10 11.50
C GLY A 122 -18.25 0.87 10.53
N ILE A 123 -18.08 0.65 9.24
CA ILE A 123 -18.68 1.53 8.19
C ILE A 123 -20.22 1.58 8.27
N LYS A 124 -20.87 0.50 8.68
CA LYS A 124 -22.34 0.47 8.83
C LYS A 124 -22.84 1.34 9.97
N GLU A 125 -22.02 1.54 10.99
CA GLU A 125 -22.32 2.29 12.20
C GLU A 125 -21.88 3.77 12.14
N ILE A 126 -21.39 4.23 10.97
CA ILE A 126 -20.90 5.58 10.71
C ILE A 126 -21.86 6.30 9.77
N ASP A 127 -22.19 7.55 10.08
CA ASP A 127 -23.12 8.36 9.30
C ASP A 127 -22.43 9.43 8.44
N THR A 128 -21.20 9.82 8.77
CA THR A 128 -20.45 10.84 8.04
C THR A 128 -20.15 10.41 6.59
N GLU A 129 -20.07 11.39 5.68
CA GLU A 129 -19.76 11.13 4.28
C GLU A 129 -18.32 10.61 4.09
N ILE A 130 -17.38 11.14 4.87
CA ILE A 130 -15.95 10.84 4.73
C ILE A 130 -15.52 9.95 5.91
N VAL A 131 -14.91 8.81 5.59
CA VAL A 131 -14.34 7.90 6.58
C VAL A 131 -12.85 7.75 6.34
N MET A 132 -12.07 8.11 7.34
CA MET A 132 -10.63 8.00 7.40
C MET A 132 -10.25 6.75 8.19
N MET A 133 -9.76 5.73 7.51
CA MET A 133 -9.33 4.46 8.11
C MET A 133 -7.83 4.52 8.39
N THR A 134 -7.44 4.11 9.60
CA THR A 134 -6.05 4.05 10.04
C THR A 134 -5.83 2.89 11.00
N ASP A 135 -4.60 2.39 11.07
CA ASP A 135 -4.25 1.35 12.03
C ASP A 135 -4.03 1.95 13.43
N ALA A 136 -4.25 1.15 14.48
CA ALA A 136 -4.07 1.60 15.87
C ALA A 136 -2.64 2.06 16.16
N ASN A 137 -1.65 1.39 15.57
CA ASN A 137 -0.23 1.62 15.79
C ASN A 137 0.41 2.65 14.83
N THR A 138 -0.38 3.42 14.11
CA THR A 138 0.11 4.48 13.21
C THR A 138 -0.25 5.86 13.74
N MET A 139 0.70 6.80 13.67
CA MET A 139 0.52 8.17 14.13
C MET A 139 0.38 9.11 12.94
N LEU A 140 -0.66 9.93 12.94
CA LEU A 140 -0.96 10.88 11.88
C LEU A 140 -0.28 12.23 12.15
N ASN A 141 0.10 12.95 11.08
CA ASN A 141 0.51 14.34 11.24
C ASN A 141 -0.71 15.24 11.57
N PRO A 142 -0.50 16.36 12.26
CA PRO A 142 -1.60 17.22 12.70
C PRO A 142 -2.53 17.66 11.56
N GLU A 143 -2.01 17.99 10.41
CA GLU A 143 -2.74 18.53 9.26
C GLU A 143 -3.40 17.44 8.38
N ALA A 144 -3.26 16.16 8.73
CA ALA A 144 -3.67 15.05 7.88
C ALA A 144 -5.16 15.11 7.51
N VAL A 145 -6.04 15.43 8.47
CA VAL A 145 -7.49 15.48 8.23
C VAL A 145 -7.88 16.65 7.34
N ARG A 146 -7.25 17.83 7.51
CA ARG A 146 -7.48 18.99 6.65
C ARG A 146 -7.06 18.74 5.21
N GLU A 147 -5.89 18.15 5.03
CA GLU A 147 -5.39 17.84 3.68
C GLU A 147 -6.31 16.86 2.95
N VAL A 148 -6.79 15.83 3.65
CA VAL A 148 -7.76 14.89 3.10
C VAL A 148 -9.07 15.58 2.76
N ALA A 149 -9.62 16.40 3.66
CA ALA A 149 -10.85 17.16 3.42
C ALA A 149 -10.70 18.05 2.19
N ARG A 150 -9.53 18.70 2.01
CA ARG A 150 -9.22 19.52 0.85
C ARG A 150 -9.25 18.71 -0.46
N LEU A 151 -8.66 17.52 -0.47
CA LEU A 151 -8.66 16.65 -1.67
C LEU A 151 -10.05 16.09 -1.98
N MET A 152 -10.86 15.84 -0.97
CA MET A 152 -12.23 15.35 -1.12
C MET A 152 -13.22 16.43 -1.64
N GLN A 153 -12.80 17.70 -1.82
CA GLN A 153 -13.60 18.69 -2.53
C GLN A 153 -13.80 18.35 -4.01
N ASP A 154 -12.85 17.61 -4.62
CA ASP A 154 -13.02 17.11 -5.99
C ASP A 154 -14.03 15.95 -5.98
N PRO A 155 -15.21 16.11 -6.60
CA PRO A 155 -16.23 15.06 -6.61
C PRO A 155 -15.80 13.80 -7.38
N THR A 156 -14.76 13.90 -8.20
CA THR A 156 -14.20 12.74 -8.92
C THR A 156 -13.29 11.89 -8.03
N VAL A 157 -12.85 12.42 -6.87
CA VAL A 157 -12.06 11.71 -5.88
C VAL A 157 -12.97 10.93 -4.95
N GLY A 158 -12.90 9.61 -5.05
CA GLY A 158 -13.65 8.70 -4.19
C GLY A 158 -12.81 8.11 -3.04
N CYS A 159 -11.48 8.16 -3.19
CA CYS A 159 -10.53 7.70 -2.19
C CYS A 159 -9.31 8.63 -2.12
N VAL A 160 -8.76 8.83 -0.92
CA VAL A 160 -7.46 9.47 -0.71
C VAL A 160 -6.53 8.49 -0.02
N SER A 161 -5.34 8.32 -0.59
CA SER A 161 -4.22 7.58 0.02
C SER A 161 -3.21 8.57 0.56
N GLY A 162 -3.00 8.56 1.86
CA GLY A 162 -1.88 9.27 2.47
C GLY A 162 -0.55 8.54 2.27
N GLU A 163 0.54 9.21 2.67
CA GLU A 163 1.86 8.64 2.64
C GLU A 163 2.13 7.81 3.91
N LYS A 164 2.77 6.67 3.71
CA LYS A 164 3.35 5.89 4.81
C LYS A 164 4.77 6.36 5.06
N LYS A 165 5.09 6.69 6.32
CA LYS A 165 6.45 6.97 6.78
C LYS A 165 6.87 5.94 7.81
N VAL A 166 7.97 5.26 7.54
CA VAL A 166 8.56 4.29 8.49
C VAL A 166 9.57 5.02 9.35
N MET A 167 9.38 4.95 10.67
CA MET A 167 10.30 5.51 11.66
C MET A 167 11.31 4.42 12.07
N ALA A 168 12.60 4.77 12.07
CA ALA A 168 13.64 3.94 12.65
C ALA A 168 13.80 4.30 14.12
N ARG A 169 13.91 3.29 15.01
CA ARG A 169 14.22 3.53 16.45
C ARG A 169 15.69 3.89 16.68
N SER A 170 16.57 3.47 15.78
CA SER A 170 17.99 3.79 15.82
C SER A 170 18.59 3.88 14.41
N ASP A 171 19.68 4.62 14.27
CA ASP A 171 20.44 4.74 13.00
C ASP A 171 21.00 3.40 12.50
N SER A 172 21.05 2.37 13.34
CA SER A 172 21.51 1.02 13.03
C SER A 172 20.40 0.10 12.49
N ASP A 173 19.14 0.53 12.40
CA ASP A 173 18.03 -0.28 11.90
C ASP A 173 18.09 -0.44 10.37
N GLU A 174 18.80 -1.49 9.94
CA GLU A 174 19.02 -1.80 8.52
C GLU A 174 17.72 -2.09 7.76
N ALA A 175 16.74 -2.71 8.43
CA ALA A 175 15.47 -3.06 7.84
C ALA A 175 14.66 -1.80 7.53
N ALA A 176 14.58 -0.87 8.49
CA ALA A 176 13.87 0.39 8.34
C ALA A 176 14.49 1.29 7.26
N GLN A 177 15.83 1.32 7.13
CA GLN A 177 16.49 2.13 6.09
C GLN A 177 16.28 1.58 4.67
N GLY A 178 16.34 0.25 4.49
CA GLY A 178 16.07 -0.40 3.19
C GLY A 178 14.60 -0.23 2.78
N GLU A 179 13.70 -0.36 3.72
CA GLU A 179 12.27 -0.09 3.54
C GLU A 179 12.01 1.38 3.19
N GLY A 180 12.72 2.33 3.83
CA GLY A 180 12.56 3.75 3.57
C GLY A 180 12.92 4.16 2.14
N LEU A 181 13.99 3.61 1.54
CA LEU A 181 14.35 3.87 0.14
C LEU A 181 13.30 3.31 -0.83
N TYR A 182 12.81 2.10 -0.56
CA TYR A 182 11.72 1.50 -1.34
C TYR A 182 10.48 2.38 -1.29
N TRP A 183 10.10 2.86 -0.10
CA TRP A 183 8.92 3.71 0.08
C TRP A 183 9.06 5.06 -0.62
N LYS A 184 10.25 5.68 -0.65
CA LYS A 184 10.49 6.92 -1.43
C LYS A 184 10.23 6.72 -2.92
N TYR A 185 10.69 5.59 -3.48
CA TYR A 185 10.42 5.23 -4.87
C TYR A 185 8.93 4.96 -5.10
N GLU A 186 8.31 4.16 -4.25
CA GLU A 186 6.88 3.83 -4.31
C GLU A 186 5.99 5.07 -4.18
N SER A 187 6.29 5.97 -3.24
CA SER A 187 5.59 7.25 -3.06
C SER A 187 5.69 8.14 -4.31
N THR A 188 6.86 8.15 -4.95
CA THR A 188 7.05 8.89 -6.20
C THR A 188 6.16 8.32 -7.31
N LEU A 189 6.10 7.00 -7.46
CA LEU A 189 5.21 6.36 -8.42
C LEU A 189 3.74 6.63 -8.11
N LYS A 190 3.31 6.49 -6.85
CA LYS A 190 1.93 6.78 -6.42
C LYS A 190 1.53 8.22 -6.74
N ARG A 191 2.42 9.17 -6.48
CA ARG A 191 2.20 10.59 -6.80
C ARG A 191 2.02 10.80 -8.30
N LEU A 192 2.91 10.25 -9.12
CA LEU A 192 2.83 10.36 -10.58
C LEU A 192 1.60 9.64 -11.14
N ASP A 193 1.24 8.46 -10.60
CA ASP A 193 0.02 7.74 -10.95
C ASP A 193 -1.23 8.60 -10.68
N SER A 194 -1.32 9.14 -9.45
CA SER A 194 -2.42 10.01 -9.05
C SER A 194 -2.50 11.25 -9.94
N GLU A 195 -1.36 11.83 -10.30
CA GLU A 195 -1.30 12.98 -11.17
C GLU A 195 -1.68 12.64 -12.62
N LEU A 196 -1.27 11.46 -13.14
CA LEU A 196 -1.69 11.03 -14.46
C LEU A 196 -3.21 10.80 -14.52
N TYR A 197 -3.73 9.98 -13.60
CA TYR A 197 -5.16 9.69 -13.49
C TYR A 197 -5.59 9.29 -12.07
N SER A 198 -5.05 8.20 -11.52
CA SER A 198 -5.41 7.65 -10.22
C SER A 198 -4.23 6.89 -9.62
N ALA A 199 -3.97 7.01 -8.33
CA ALA A 199 -3.05 6.12 -7.66
C ALA A 199 -3.53 4.66 -7.76
N MET A 200 -2.57 3.71 -7.78
CA MET A 200 -2.86 2.29 -7.90
C MET A 200 -2.85 1.62 -6.51
N GLY A 201 -3.94 1.88 -5.78
CA GLY A 201 -4.21 1.39 -4.44
C GLY A 201 -3.82 2.36 -3.32
N ALA A 202 -4.62 2.36 -2.27
CA ALA A 202 -4.34 3.09 -1.03
C ALA A 202 -3.44 2.25 -0.09
N ALA A 203 -2.89 2.89 0.93
CA ALA A 203 -2.14 2.25 1.99
C ALA A 203 -3.02 2.17 3.25
N GLY A 204 -3.02 1.04 3.94
CA GLY A 204 -3.90 0.78 5.08
C GLY A 204 -3.64 1.67 6.28
N GLU A 205 -2.45 2.24 6.36
CA GLU A 205 -2.05 3.17 7.41
C GLU A 205 -2.82 4.50 7.34
N LEU A 206 -3.25 4.91 6.13
CA LEU A 206 -4.06 6.11 5.91
C LEU A 206 -4.82 5.96 4.58
N CYS A 207 -6.00 5.38 4.68
CA CYS A 207 -6.94 5.18 3.57
C CYS A 207 -8.25 5.90 3.88
N VAL A 208 -8.63 6.85 3.05
CA VAL A 208 -9.84 7.64 3.24
C VAL A 208 -10.79 7.44 2.08
N ILE A 209 -12.06 7.24 2.37
CA ILE A 209 -13.07 6.95 1.34
C ILE A 209 -14.33 7.81 1.54
N ARG A 210 -15.07 8.03 0.46
CA ARG A 210 -16.48 8.37 0.59
C ARG A 210 -17.24 7.14 1.04
N ARG A 211 -17.90 7.21 2.20
CA ARG A 211 -18.62 6.08 2.82
C ARG A 211 -19.55 5.36 1.85
N GLN A 212 -20.30 6.10 1.07
CA GLN A 212 -21.24 5.55 0.08
C GLN A 212 -20.59 4.73 -1.03
N LEU A 213 -19.27 4.85 -1.22
CA LEU A 213 -18.51 4.07 -2.20
C LEU A 213 -17.95 2.77 -1.62
N MET A 214 -18.09 2.55 -0.32
CA MET A 214 -17.68 1.27 0.29
C MET A 214 -18.35 0.10 -0.43
N THR A 215 -17.57 -0.92 -0.71
CA THR A 215 -18.03 -2.16 -1.35
C THR A 215 -17.97 -3.29 -0.34
N ASP A 216 -18.91 -4.20 -0.40
CA ASP A 216 -18.84 -5.42 0.39
C ASP A 216 -17.71 -6.30 -0.15
N ILE A 217 -16.59 -6.30 0.57
CA ILE A 217 -15.41 -7.11 0.24
C ILE A 217 -15.50 -8.46 0.96
N PRO A 218 -15.02 -9.55 0.34
CA PRO A 218 -14.98 -10.87 1.00
C PRO A 218 -14.13 -10.85 2.28
N ASP A 219 -14.53 -11.58 3.30
CA ASP A 219 -13.85 -11.64 4.60
C ASP A 219 -12.43 -12.24 4.51
N ASP A 220 -12.15 -13.06 3.48
CA ASP A 220 -10.83 -13.60 3.17
C ASP A 220 -9.89 -12.65 2.44
N THR A 221 -10.24 -11.35 2.37
CA THR A 221 -9.43 -10.34 1.71
C THR A 221 -8.15 -10.07 2.50
N LEU A 222 -6.99 -10.27 1.86
CA LEU A 222 -5.68 -10.10 2.48
C LEU A 222 -5.15 -8.66 2.44
N LEU A 223 -5.55 -7.88 1.41
CA LEU A 223 -5.25 -6.46 1.23
C LEU A 223 -6.56 -5.70 1.10
N ASP A 224 -7.19 -5.45 2.24
CA ASP A 224 -8.48 -4.78 2.34
C ASP A 224 -8.44 -3.34 1.80
N ASP A 225 -7.45 -2.56 2.18
CA ASP A 225 -7.20 -1.20 1.72
C ASP A 225 -7.04 -1.10 0.20
N PHE A 226 -6.27 -2.03 -0.37
CA PHE A 226 -6.04 -2.09 -1.81
C PHE A 226 -7.33 -2.45 -2.56
N ILE A 227 -8.06 -3.49 -2.12
CA ILE A 227 -9.30 -3.91 -2.77
C ILE A 227 -10.37 -2.83 -2.65
N ILE A 228 -10.59 -2.25 -1.46
CA ILE A 228 -11.57 -1.17 -1.25
C ILE A 228 -11.28 0.00 -2.20
N SER A 229 -10.04 0.48 -2.21
CA SER A 229 -9.67 1.64 -3.03
C SER A 229 -9.77 1.37 -4.52
N MET A 230 -9.37 0.17 -4.99
CA MET A 230 -9.46 -0.18 -6.41
C MET A 230 -10.89 -0.52 -6.88
N GLU A 231 -11.77 -1.02 -6.00
CA GLU A 231 -13.21 -1.13 -6.31
C GLU A 231 -13.85 0.25 -6.48
N ILE A 232 -13.38 1.28 -5.76
CA ILE A 232 -13.78 2.68 -5.97
C ILE A 232 -13.34 3.16 -7.36
N VAL A 233 -12.11 2.81 -7.80
CA VAL A 233 -11.65 3.11 -9.17
C VAL A 233 -12.51 2.41 -10.21
N LYS A 234 -12.91 1.18 -9.97
CA LYS A 234 -13.79 0.41 -10.85
C LYS A 234 -15.18 1.05 -11.00
N LYS A 235 -15.66 1.77 -9.99
CA LYS A 235 -16.88 2.59 -10.03
C LYS A 235 -16.71 3.92 -10.79
N GLY A 236 -15.51 4.23 -11.31
CA GLY A 236 -15.22 5.42 -12.11
C GLY A 236 -14.66 6.60 -11.31
N TYR A 237 -14.45 6.46 -10.01
CA TYR A 237 -13.80 7.47 -9.18
C TYR A 237 -12.27 7.33 -9.21
N LYS A 238 -11.57 8.30 -8.63
CA LYS A 238 -10.11 8.33 -8.56
C LYS A 238 -9.63 8.14 -7.13
N ILE A 239 -8.42 7.58 -7.01
CA ILE A 239 -7.64 7.62 -5.77
C ILE A 239 -6.67 8.78 -5.90
N ALA A 240 -6.85 9.82 -5.09
CA ALA A 240 -5.87 10.89 -4.94
C ALA A 240 -4.75 10.44 -3.96
N TYR A 241 -3.52 10.78 -4.28
CA TYR A 241 -2.38 10.55 -3.37
C TYR A 241 -1.83 11.88 -2.88
N THR A 242 -1.49 11.93 -1.59
CA THR A 242 -0.81 13.09 -1.00
C THR A 242 0.29 12.66 -0.04
N SER A 243 1.39 13.40 -0.04
CA SER A 243 2.46 13.31 0.95
C SER A 243 2.30 14.30 2.11
N ASN A 244 1.32 15.20 2.03
CA ASN A 244 1.02 16.18 3.08
C ASN A 244 0.16 15.59 4.21
N ALA A 245 -0.63 14.55 3.90
CA ALA A 245 -1.23 13.70 4.92
C ALA A 245 -0.43 12.40 5.00
N TYR A 246 0.16 12.11 6.15
CA TYR A 246 0.97 10.91 6.31
C TYR A 246 0.74 10.21 7.66
N ALA A 247 0.94 8.90 7.64
CA ALA A 247 0.92 8.04 8.80
C ALA A 247 2.34 7.53 9.09
N MET A 248 2.78 7.69 10.32
CA MET A 248 4.06 7.21 10.81
C MET A 248 3.88 5.91 11.58
N GLU A 249 4.70 4.93 11.30
CA GLU A 249 4.77 3.68 12.08
C GLU A 249 6.21 3.25 12.29
N TYR A 250 6.47 2.51 13.36
CA TYR A 250 7.76 1.85 13.56
C TYR A 250 7.90 0.67 12.60
N GLY A 251 9.11 0.44 12.10
CA GLY A 251 9.44 -0.73 11.30
C GLY A 251 9.11 -2.05 12.01
N SER A 252 9.11 -3.16 11.28
CA SER A 252 8.96 -4.49 11.88
C SER A 252 10.11 -4.78 12.84
N ALA A 253 9.84 -5.50 13.94
CA ALA A 253 10.83 -5.77 14.98
C ALA A 253 12.09 -6.49 14.44
N ASP A 254 11.91 -7.36 13.46
CA ASP A 254 13.00 -8.11 12.82
C ASP A 254 12.64 -8.53 11.38
N LEU A 255 13.63 -9.11 10.69
CA LEU A 255 13.46 -9.61 9.31
C LEU A 255 12.46 -10.78 9.21
N HIS A 256 12.21 -11.51 10.29
CA HIS A 256 11.25 -12.62 10.30
C HIS A 256 9.81 -12.09 10.27
N GLU A 257 9.51 -11.11 11.13
CA GLU A 257 8.21 -10.43 11.15
C GLU A 257 7.96 -9.68 9.84
N GLU A 258 9.01 -9.02 9.29
CA GLU A 258 8.93 -8.39 7.98
C GLU A 258 8.66 -9.41 6.86
N SER A 259 9.26 -10.60 6.90
CA SER A 259 8.99 -11.68 5.94
C SER A 259 7.54 -12.17 6.02
N LYS A 260 6.97 -12.32 7.23
CA LYS A 260 5.55 -12.69 7.40
C LYS A 260 4.65 -11.64 6.75
N ARG A 261 4.91 -10.36 7.03
CA ARG A 261 4.17 -9.23 6.45
C ARG A 261 4.27 -9.20 4.92
N LYS A 262 5.49 -9.30 4.35
CA LYS A 262 5.71 -9.27 2.90
C LYS A 262 5.11 -10.47 2.18
N ARG A 263 5.14 -11.67 2.80
CA ARG A 263 4.46 -12.87 2.29
C ARG A 263 2.95 -12.66 2.19
N ARG A 264 2.32 -12.07 3.23
CA ARG A 264 0.88 -11.73 3.20
C ARG A 264 0.57 -10.69 2.13
N ILE A 265 1.40 -9.64 2.00
CA ILE A 265 1.25 -8.60 0.97
C ILE A 265 1.35 -9.22 -0.42
N ALA A 266 2.32 -10.10 -0.66
CA ALA A 266 2.48 -10.77 -1.95
C ALA A 266 1.29 -11.68 -2.29
N ALA A 267 0.82 -12.47 -1.31
CA ALA A 267 -0.38 -13.29 -1.45
C ALA A 267 -1.62 -12.44 -1.77
N GLY A 268 -1.81 -11.36 -1.02
CA GLY A 268 -2.91 -10.43 -1.24
C GLY A 268 -2.82 -9.69 -2.57
N GLY A 269 -1.60 -9.40 -3.04
CA GLY A 269 -1.38 -8.84 -4.37
C GLY A 269 -1.84 -9.78 -5.49
N LEU A 270 -1.49 -11.07 -5.41
CA LEU A 270 -1.96 -12.09 -6.35
C LEU A 270 -3.48 -12.26 -6.30
N GLN A 271 -4.07 -12.32 -5.09
CA GLN A 271 -5.51 -12.36 -4.89
C GLN A 271 -6.19 -11.14 -5.53
N SER A 272 -5.61 -9.95 -5.33
CA SER A 272 -6.12 -8.69 -5.89
C SER A 272 -6.05 -8.66 -7.41
N CYS A 273 -4.97 -9.15 -8.02
CA CYS A 273 -4.88 -9.27 -9.48
C CYS A 273 -6.04 -10.09 -10.06
N TRP A 274 -6.39 -11.20 -9.42
CA TRP A 274 -7.51 -12.02 -9.85
C TRP A 274 -8.87 -11.34 -9.65
N ARG A 275 -9.11 -10.76 -8.47
CA ARG A 275 -10.38 -10.10 -8.14
C ARG A 275 -10.65 -8.86 -8.99
N LEU A 276 -9.61 -8.10 -9.28
CA LEU A 276 -9.67 -6.85 -10.04
C LEU A 276 -9.33 -7.02 -11.54
N ARG A 277 -9.35 -8.25 -12.07
CA ARG A 277 -8.97 -8.51 -13.48
C ARG A 277 -9.74 -7.69 -14.51
N SER A 278 -10.96 -7.26 -14.19
CA SER A 278 -11.75 -6.39 -15.06
C SER A 278 -11.08 -5.03 -15.34
N LEU A 279 -10.30 -4.53 -14.37
CA LEU A 279 -9.54 -3.28 -14.52
C LEU A 279 -8.34 -3.41 -15.47
N MET A 280 -7.92 -4.63 -15.82
CA MET A 280 -6.86 -4.88 -16.81
C MET A 280 -7.35 -4.74 -18.27
N ASN A 281 -8.66 -4.56 -18.46
CA ASN A 281 -9.21 -4.42 -19.82
C ASN A 281 -8.98 -2.99 -20.35
N PRO A 282 -8.08 -2.79 -21.33
CA PRO A 282 -7.75 -1.46 -21.84
C PRO A 282 -8.87 -0.84 -22.66
N LEU A 283 -9.84 -1.63 -23.14
CA LEU A 283 -11.00 -1.11 -23.89
C LEU A 283 -12.02 -0.45 -22.95
N ARG A 284 -12.08 -0.88 -21.69
CA ARG A 284 -13.00 -0.30 -20.70
C ARG A 284 -12.34 0.77 -19.83
N HIS A 285 -11.07 0.54 -19.49
CA HIS A 285 -10.32 1.36 -18.53
C HIS A 285 -8.90 1.64 -19.06
N PRO A 286 -8.72 2.39 -20.18
CA PRO A 286 -7.43 2.45 -20.89
C PRO A 286 -6.28 2.93 -19.98
N VAL A 287 -6.45 4.03 -19.26
CA VAL A 287 -5.41 4.58 -18.40
C VAL A 287 -5.22 3.72 -17.15
N VAL A 288 -6.32 3.30 -16.51
CA VAL A 288 -6.25 2.45 -15.30
C VAL A 288 -5.62 1.10 -15.62
N ALA A 289 -5.98 0.47 -16.76
CA ALA A 289 -5.37 -0.80 -17.18
C ALA A 289 -3.87 -0.65 -17.37
N PHE A 290 -3.41 0.41 -18.05
CA PHE A 290 -2.00 0.72 -18.20
C PHE A 290 -1.30 0.87 -16.85
N GLN A 291 -1.82 1.72 -15.94
CA GLN A 291 -1.24 1.97 -14.63
C GLN A 291 -1.27 0.70 -13.77
N PHE A 292 -2.41 0.01 -13.69
CA PHE A 292 -2.59 -1.17 -12.83
C PHE A 292 -1.70 -2.33 -13.27
N VAL A 293 -1.67 -2.64 -14.58
CA VAL A 293 -0.82 -3.71 -15.10
C VAL A 293 0.65 -3.39 -14.87
N SER A 294 1.09 -2.19 -15.24
CA SER A 294 2.51 -1.82 -15.18
C SER A 294 3.01 -1.64 -13.75
N HIS A 295 2.21 -1.03 -12.87
CA HIS A 295 2.65 -0.73 -11.50
C HIS A 295 2.47 -1.91 -10.55
N ARG A 296 1.39 -2.71 -10.69
CA ARG A 296 1.02 -3.74 -9.71
C ARG A 296 1.11 -5.15 -10.28
N VAL A 297 0.36 -5.43 -11.36
CA VAL A 297 0.22 -6.80 -11.87
C VAL A 297 1.57 -7.40 -12.25
N LEU A 298 2.37 -6.72 -13.05
CA LEU A 298 3.70 -7.21 -13.44
C LEU A 298 4.59 -7.53 -12.23
N ARG A 299 4.63 -6.65 -11.23
CA ARG A 299 5.45 -6.84 -10.03
C ARG A 299 5.01 -8.04 -9.19
N TRP A 300 3.72 -8.32 -9.14
CA TRP A 300 3.19 -9.39 -8.31
C TRP A 300 3.11 -10.74 -9.05
N THR A 301 3.34 -10.76 -10.36
CA THR A 301 3.16 -11.98 -11.17
C THR A 301 4.40 -12.32 -12.00
N ILE A 302 4.54 -11.78 -13.19
CA ILE A 302 5.50 -12.19 -14.19
C ILE A 302 6.93 -11.74 -13.88
N THR A 303 7.11 -10.53 -13.36
CA THR A 303 8.45 -9.94 -13.20
C THR A 303 9.36 -10.72 -12.25
N PRO A 304 8.90 -11.21 -11.08
CA PRO A 304 9.74 -12.07 -10.23
C PRO A 304 10.17 -13.37 -10.92
N VAL A 305 9.27 -13.97 -11.72
CA VAL A 305 9.60 -15.18 -12.50
C VAL A 305 10.67 -14.88 -13.53
N CYS A 306 10.50 -13.79 -14.30
CA CYS A 306 11.49 -13.34 -15.29
C CYS A 306 12.85 -13.04 -14.63
N LEU A 307 12.84 -12.33 -13.48
CA LEU A 307 14.06 -11.97 -12.75
C LEU A 307 14.91 -13.20 -12.39
N PHE A 308 14.29 -14.25 -11.85
CA PHE A 308 15.01 -15.46 -11.47
C PHE A 308 15.32 -16.34 -12.69
N ALA A 309 14.48 -16.35 -13.74
CA ALA A 309 14.76 -17.06 -14.96
C ALA A 309 15.95 -16.49 -15.75
N LEU A 310 16.23 -15.19 -15.59
CA LEU A 310 17.40 -14.55 -16.25
C LEU A 310 18.74 -15.22 -15.87
N VAL A 311 18.87 -15.73 -14.65
CA VAL A 311 20.15 -16.35 -14.18
C VAL A 311 20.47 -17.61 -14.98
N PRO A 312 19.62 -18.67 -14.98
CA PRO A 312 19.90 -19.87 -15.75
C PRO A 312 19.93 -19.62 -17.26
N LEU A 313 19.05 -18.76 -17.79
CA LEU A 313 19.04 -18.42 -19.21
C LEU A 313 20.37 -17.79 -19.65
N ASN A 314 20.84 -16.80 -18.89
CA ASN A 314 22.10 -16.13 -19.25
C ASN A 314 23.32 -17.05 -19.05
N THR A 315 23.32 -17.90 -18.03
CA THR A 315 24.37 -18.90 -17.83
C THR A 315 24.48 -19.85 -19.03
N LEU A 316 23.34 -20.33 -19.53
CA LEU A 316 23.31 -21.19 -20.71
C LEU A 316 23.82 -20.48 -21.98
N LEU A 317 23.46 -19.20 -22.18
CA LEU A 317 23.92 -18.39 -23.32
C LEU A 317 25.44 -18.15 -23.27
N VAL A 318 25.99 -17.89 -22.09
CA VAL A 318 27.45 -17.77 -21.89
C VAL A 318 28.16 -19.07 -22.21
N LEU A 319 27.67 -20.20 -21.69
CA LEU A 319 28.26 -21.53 -21.96
C LEU A 319 28.16 -21.95 -23.42
N SER A 320 27.13 -21.46 -24.12
CA SER A 320 26.95 -21.68 -25.55
C SER A 320 27.80 -20.76 -26.47
N GLY A 321 28.54 -19.82 -25.85
CA GLY A 321 29.39 -18.89 -26.63
C GLY A 321 28.65 -17.85 -27.46
N GLU A 322 27.42 -17.48 -27.08
CA GLU A 322 26.52 -16.59 -27.84
C GLU A 322 26.99 -15.11 -27.87
N GLY A 323 28.15 -14.79 -27.29
CA GLY A 323 28.82 -13.51 -27.42
C GLY A 323 29.08 -12.76 -26.12
N ILE A 324 29.97 -11.76 -26.22
CA ILE A 324 30.51 -11.02 -25.06
C ILE A 324 29.44 -10.28 -24.23
N VAL A 325 28.35 -9.84 -24.85
CA VAL A 325 27.26 -9.11 -24.15
C VAL A 325 26.64 -9.96 -23.06
N TYR A 326 26.39 -11.24 -23.31
CA TYR A 326 25.84 -12.16 -22.30
C TYR A 326 26.82 -12.39 -21.17
N THR A 327 28.12 -12.49 -21.46
CA THR A 327 29.16 -12.63 -20.43
C THR A 327 29.23 -11.40 -19.53
N ILE A 328 29.17 -10.19 -20.11
CA ILE A 328 29.16 -8.94 -19.33
C ILE A 328 27.92 -8.91 -18.42
N ILE A 329 26.73 -9.17 -18.95
CA ILE A 329 25.49 -9.19 -18.17
C ILE A 329 25.56 -10.26 -17.08
N TRP A 330 26.14 -11.44 -17.36
CA TRP A 330 26.31 -12.50 -16.39
C TRP A 330 27.21 -12.09 -15.23
N ILE A 331 28.33 -11.43 -15.51
CA ILE A 331 29.23 -10.89 -14.47
C ILE A 331 28.48 -9.87 -13.62
N LEU A 332 27.72 -8.95 -14.22
CA LEU A 332 26.92 -7.96 -13.50
C LEU A 332 25.84 -8.61 -12.61
N GLN A 333 25.19 -9.68 -13.10
CA GLN A 333 24.23 -10.45 -12.29
C GLN A 333 24.91 -11.10 -11.09
N ILE A 334 26.06 -11.76 -11.28
CA ILE A 334 26.80 -12.38 -10.18
C ILE A 334 27.25 -11.33 -9.17
N LEU A 335 27.79 -10.20 -9.62
CA LEU A 335 28.17 -9.08 -8.73
C LEU A 335 26.96 -8.54 -7.95
N PHE A 336 25.81 -8.44 -8.58
CA PHE A 336 24.58 -8.00 -7.91
C PHE A 336 24.15 -8.99 -6.82
N TYR A 337 24.14 -10.30 -7.08
CA TYR A 337 23.79 -11.31 -6.09
C TYR A 337 24.86 -11.43 -4.99
N ALA A 338 26.14 -11.32 -5.35
CA ALA A 338 27.24 -11.30 -4.39
C ALA A 338 27.15 -10.07 -3.46
N SER A 339 26.79 -8.90 -3.99
CA SER A 339 26.59 -7.70 -3.18
C SER A 339 25.46 -7.88 -2.15
N ALA A 340 24.39 -8.58 -2.53
CA ALA A 340 23.30 -8.90 -1.58
C ALA A 340 23.77 -9.88 -0.48
N ALA A 341 24.57 -10.88 -0.84
CA ALA A 341 25.18 -11.80 0.13
C ALA A 341 26.17 -11.10 1.06
N ALA A 342 26.89 -10.10 0.54
CA ALA A 342 27.79 -9.23 1.31
C ALA A 342 27.06 -8.18 2.18
N GLY A 343 25.71 -8.17 2.16
CA GLY A 343 24.91 -7.30 3.02
C GLY A 343 24.61 -5.91 2.44
N VAL A 344 24.88 -5.65 1.15
CA VAL A 344 24.48 -4.37 0.53
C VAL A 344 22.97 -4.24 0.57
N ARG A 345 22.47 -3.23 1.27
CA ARG A 345 21.06 -3.04 1.65
C ARG A 345 20.09 -3.09 0.47
N ILE A 346 20.38 -2.35 -0.59
CA ILE A 346 19.49 -2.23 -1.76
C ILE A 346 19.31 -3.57 -2.46
N SER A 347 20.40 -4.28 -2.79
CA SER A 347 20.36 -5.56 -3.47
C SER A 347 19.74 -6.65 -2.59
N LYS A 348 20.09 -6.68 -1.28
CA LYS A 348 19.51 -7.61 -0.30
C LYS A 348 17.98 -7.44 -0.21
N TYR A 349 17.51 -6.20 -0.04
CA TYR A 349 16.07 -5.91 0.06
C TYR A 349 15.33 -6.20 -1.25
N PHE A 350 15.93 -5.87 -2.39
CA PHE A 350 15.34 -6.15 -3.71
C PHE A 350 15.12 -7.65 -3.93
N ILE A 351 16.13 -8.48 -3.64
CA ILE A 351 16.02 -9.94 -3.74
C ILE A 351 14.98 -10.47 -2.74
N PHE A 352 15.04 -10.00 -1.50
CA PHE A 352 14.10 -10.36 -0.45
C PHE A 352 12.64 -10.12 -0.86
N MET A 353 12.34 -8.95 -1.43
CA MET A 353 10.99 -8.60 -1.90
C MET A 353 10.50 -9.54 -2.99
N ASN A 354 11.35 -9.83 -3.98
CA ASN A 354 11.00 -10.71 -5.10
C ASN A 354 10.84 -12.19 -4.67
N LEU A 355 11.67 -12.68 -3.75
CA LEU A 355 11.53 -14.03 -3.18
C LEU A 355 10.22 -14.19 -2.40
N ASN A 356 9.77 -13.15 -1.70
CA ASN A 356 8.52 -13.19 -0.96
C ASN A 356 7.28 -13.31 -1.88
N VAL A 357 7.37 -13.00 -3.18
CA VAL A 357 6.27 -13.26 -4.11
C VAL A 357 6.02 -14.76 -4.24
N PHE A 358 7.06 -15.58 -4.38
CA PHE A 358 6.91 -17.06 -4.43
C PHE A 358 6.40 -17.62 -3.09
N ARG A 359 6.89 -17.09 -1.97
CA ARG A 359 6.37 -17.47 -0.65
C ARG A 359 4.91 -17.06 -0.46
N GLY A 360 4.50 -15.92 -1.01
CA GLY A 360 3.12 -15.47 -1.03
C GLY A 360 2.22 -16.36 -1.88
N MET A 361 2.72 -16.83 -3.02
CA MET A 361 2.02 -17.81 -3.86
C MET A 361 1.76 -19.11 -3.09
N ALA A 362 2.78 -19.67 -2.43
CA ALA A 362 2.63 -20.85 -1.58
C ALA A 362 1.66 -20.61 -0.40
N TYR A 363 1.67 -19.41 0.19
CA TYR A 363 0.76 -19.02 1.27
C TYR A 363 -0.71 -19.03 0.82
N LEU A 364 -1.01 -18.55 -0.39
CA LEU A 364 -2.38 -18.57 -0.95
C LEU A 364 -2.95 -19.98 -1.09
N PHE A 365 -2.11 -20.95 -1.46
CA PHE A 365 -2.56 -22.35 -1.58
C PHE A 365 -2.79 -23.04 -0.23
N ASN A 366 -2.10 -22.60 0.83
CA ASN A 366 -2.12 -23.26 2.13
C ASN A 366 -3.02 -22.57 3.17
N ASN A 367 -3.37 -21.29 3.01
CA ASN A 367 -4.10 -20.50 4.00
C ASN A 367 -5.18 -19.64 3.33
N SER A 368 -6.44 -20.02 3.51
CA SER A 368 -7.59 -19.31 2.95
C SER A 368 -8.33 -18.38 3.93
N THR A 369 -7.84 -18.20 5.16
CA THR A 369 -8.65 -17.62 6.24
C THR A 369 -8.43 -16.12 6.44
N GLY A 370 -7.93 -15.33 5.61
CA GLY A 370 -7.88 -13.84 5.75
C GLY A 370 -7.61 -13.26 7.16
N MET A 371 -7.37 -14.12 8.15
CA MET A 371 -7.17 -13.72 9.54
C MET A 371 -5.85 -12.96 9.70
N TRP A 372 -5.98 -11.75 10.20
CA TRP A 372 -4.88 -10.85 10.48
C TRP A 372 -4.11 -11.31 11.72
N GLU A 373 -2.79 -11.54 11.56
CA GLU A 373 -1.89 -11.77 12.68
C GLU A 373 -1.27 -10.44 13.11
N LYS A 374 -1.30 -10.15 14.43
CA LYS A 374 -0.61 -8.97 14.98
C LYS A 374 0.89 -9.15 14.75
N ALA A 375 1.48 -8.29 13.92
CA ALA A 375 2.93 -8.28 13.73
C ALA A 375 3.61 -7.64 14.96
N LYS A 376 4.66 -8.26 15.46
CA LYS A 376 5.49 -7.63 16.49
C LYS A 376 6.23 -6.45 15.85
N ARG A 377 6.10 -5.28 16.47
CA ARG A 377 6.78 -4.06 16.07
C ARG A 377 8.01 -3.83 16.96
N ALA A 378 9.04 -3.19 16.39
CA ALA A 378 10.25 -2.86 17.13
C ALA A 378 9.97 -1.84 18.25
#